data_f05ed899eb09173005f6ac3c254c0418
#
_entry.id   f05ed899eb09173005f6ac3c254c0418
#
_cell.length_a   1.000
_cell.length_b   1.000
_cell.length_c   1.000
_cell.angle_alpha   90.00
_cell.angle_beta   90.00
_cell.angle_gamma   90.00
#
_symmetry.space_group_name_H-M   'P 1'
#
loop_
_entity.id
_entity.type
_entity.pdbx_description
1 polymer ?
#
loop_
_entity_poly.entity_id
_entity_poly.type
_entity_poly.pdbx_seq_one_letter_code
_entity_poly.pdbx_strand_id
1 'polypeptide(L)'
;IPNSEGKLENNLGTVNFFMVSKFLVNEDGTPGARNGVTVGSIEKKMGIKGNATCVLNYDNAVAFKVPEDKPEAANEQSGEKKSSASGMAGMFLMMNGARMGVGMQGYALAEVACQNATIYANDRLQGRSLSGPKNPDGPADPIIVYPDVRRMLMMARSFAEGARALHMWLSFTGATAVKLETQEEKTAVGEITNLLTPVIKGYLTDMGFTSTNAAMQCFGGHGFIREHGMEQFVRDSRINQIYEGANEVQKIVIAPNIFGKEHIG
;
A
#
# COMPACT_ATOMS: atom_id res chain seq x y z
N ILE A 1 21.11 -2.47 -19.35
CA ILE A 1 22.03 -3.47 -19.95
C ILE A 1 22.44 -2.88 -21.30
N PRO A 2 23.74 -2.83 -21.64
CA PRO A 2 24.15 -2.41 -22.95
C PRO A 2 23.58 -3.33 -24.05
N ASN A 3 23.22 -2.76 -25.20
CA ASN A 3 22.81 -3.53 -26.35
C ASN A 3 24.00 -4.31 -26.95
N SER A 4 23.80 -5.06 -28.04
CA SER A 4 24.86 -5.82 -28.73
C SER A 4 26.04 -4.97 -29.21
N GLU A 5 25.91 -3.64 -29.30
CA GLU A 5 26.95 -2.68 -29.63
C GLU A 5 27.60 -2.02 -28.41
N GLY A 6 27.25 -2.46 -27.18
CA GLY A 6 27.78 -1.91 -25.95
C GLY A 6 27.20 -0.54 -25.55
N LYS A 7 26.15 -0.05 -26.23
CA LYS A 7 25.49 1.23 -25.91
C LYS A 7 24.36 1.00 -24.91
N LEU A 8 24.25 1.89 -23.92
CA LEU A 8 23.10 1.95 -23.03
C LEU A 8 21.90 2.52 -23.78
N GLU A 9 20.88 1.71 -23.99
CA GLU A 9 19.60 2.18 -24.53
C GLU A 9 18.71 2.66 -23.39
N ASN A 10 18.46 3.94 -23.35
CA ASN A 10 17.54 4.59 -22.39
C ASN A 10 16.08 4.49 -22.87
N ASN A 11 15.60 3.28 -23.14
CA ASN A 11 14.18 3.11 -23.43
C ASN A 11 13.54 2.16 -22.40
N LEU A 12 12.25 2.35 -22.13
CA LEU A 12 11.49 1.56 -21.16
C LEU A 12 11.40 0.08 -21.54
N GLY A 13 11.65 -0.27 -22.80
CA GLY A 13 11.67 -1.65 -23.31
C GLY A 13 12.88 -2.45 -22.84
N THR A 14 13.90 -1.81 -22.26
CA THR A 14 15.10 -2.48 -21.75
C THR A 14 15.03 -2.85 -20.26
N VAL A 15 13.95 -2.52 -19.57
CA VAL A 15 13.74 -2.89 -18.16
C VAL A 15 13.47 -4.38 -18.07
N ASN A 16 14.27 -5.08 -17.24
CA ASN A 16 14.16 -6.52 -17.03
C ASN A 16 14.21 -6.84 -15.53
N PHE A 17 13.66 -8.01 -15.14
CA PHE A 17 13.79 -8.54 -13.79
C PHE A 17 15.00 -9.44 -13.66
N PHE A 18 15.70 -9.27 -12.53
CA PHE A 18 16.82 -10.12 -12.15
C PHE A 18 16.65 -10.61 -10.73
N MET A 19 16.94 -11.87 -10.52
CA MET A 19 17.08 -12.46 -9.19
C MET A 19 18.55 -12.41 -8.79
N VAL A 20 18.82 -11.78 -7.65
CA VAL A 20 20.19 -11.63 -7.11
C VAL A 20 20.18 -12.21 -5.71
N SER A 21 20.81 -13.36 -5.55
CA SER A 21 20.90 -14.02 -4.24
C SER A 21 22.03 -13.42 -3.40
N LYS A 22 21.85 -13.39 -2.07
CA LYS A 22 22.90 -12.97 -1.11
C LYS A 22 24.11 -13.89 -1.10
N PHE A 23 23.85 -15.19 -1.27
CA PHE A 23 24.88 -16.23 -1.41
C PHE A 23 24.64 -16.93 -2.76
N LEU A 24 25.71 -17.35 -3.42
CA LEU A 24 25.61 -18.23 -4.58
C LEU A 24 25.01 -19.58 -4.12
N VAL A 25 24.29 -20.22 -5.01
CA VAL A 25 23.65 -21.52 -4.69
C VAL A 25 24.54 -22.62 -5.26
N ASN A 26 24.93 -23.57 -4.40
CA ASN A 26 25.65 -24.78 -4.81
C ASN A 26 24.76 -25.73 -5.60
N GLU A 27 25.32 -26.72 -6.28
CA GLU A 27 24.56 -27.70 -7.07
C GLU A 27 23.55 -28.50 -6.23
N ASP A 28 23.82 -28.70 -4.95
CA ASP A 28 22.95 -29.38 -3.99
C ASP A 28 21.88 -28.46 -3.37
N GLY A 29 21.80 -27.18 -3.80
CA GLY A 29 20.85 -26.18 -3.30
C GLY A 29 21.27 -25.49 -1.99
N THR A 30 22.42 -25.83 -1.42
CA THR A 30 22.93 -25.18 -0.20
C THR A 30 23.53 -23.80 -0.49
N PRO A 31 23.57 -22.88 0.52
CA PRO A 31 24.28 -21.62 0.37
C PRO A 31 25.77 -21.81 0.16
N GLY A 32 26.28 -21.28 -0.95
CA GLY A 32 27.68 -21.28 -1.31
C GLY A 32 28.44 -20.02 -0.91
N ALA A 33 29.39 -19.59 -1.75
CA ALA A 33 30.14 -18.37 -1.53
C ALA A 33 29.23 -17.14 -1.49
N ARG A 34 29.67 -16.07 -0.78
CA ARG A 34 28.96 -14.81 -0.75
C ARG A 34 28.98 -14.16 -2.13
N ASN A 35 27.81 -13.75 -2.60
CA ASN A 35 27.68 -12.97 -3.81
C ASN A 35 28.05 -11.49 -3.55
N GLY A 36 28.35 -10.73 -4.59
CA GLY A 36 28.74 -9.32 -4.52
C GLY A 36 27.60 -8.36 -4.11
N VAL A 37 26.80 -8.75 -3.11
CA VAL A 37 25.70 -7.93 -2.58
C VAL A 37 25.98 -7.56 -1.13
N THR A 38 26.02 -6.26 -0.84
CA THR A 38 26.26 -5.73 0.52
C THR A 38 25.23 -4.67 0.88
N VAL A 39 24.99 -4.56 2.19
CA VAL A 39 24.18 -3.48 2.76
C VAL A 39 25.10 -2.28 3.01
N GLY A 40 24.84 -1.14 2.35
CA GLY A 40 25.58 0.09 2.54
C GLY A 40 25.12 0.84 3.78
N SER A 41 23.80 0.99 3.98
CA SER A 41 23.24 1.63 5.17
C SER A 41 21.83 1.11 5.47
N ILE A 42 21.39 1.32 6.71
CA ILE A 42 20.01 1.15 7.14
C ILE A 42 19.45 2.54 7.45
N GLU A 43 18.34 2.89 6.84
CA GLU A 43 17.74 4.21 6.97
C GLU A 43 17.09 4.43 8.35
N LYS A 44 17.33 5.61 8.93
CA LYS A 44 16.68 6.08 10.16
C LYS A 44 15.32 6.70 9.80
N LYS A 45 14.25 5.99 10.05
CA LYS A 45 12.89 6.37 9.61
C LYS A 45 12.06 6.99 10.73
N MET A 46 11.04 7.76 10.35
CA MET A 46 10.04 8.32 11.26
C MET A 46 9.20 7.21 11.91
N GLY A 47 8.70 6.26 11.12
CA GLY A 47 7.85 5.13 11.51
C GLY A 47 8.30 3.83 10.88
N ILE A 48 7.50 2.77 11.02
CA ILE A 48 7.77 1.41 10.53
C ILE A 48 9.21 0.95 10.78
N LYS A 49 9.73 1.24 11.98
CA LYS A 49 11.15 1.03 12.32
C LYS A 49 11.54 -0.45 12.38
N GLY A 50 10.56 -1.33 12.60
CA GLY A 50 10.76 -2.78 12.59
C GLY A 50 11.04 -3.36 11.19
N ASN A 51 10.75 -2.61 10.12
CA ASN A 51 11.07 -2.98 8.76
C ASN A 51 12.33 -2.26 8.29
N ALA A 52 13.38 -3.00 7.92
CA ALA A 52 14.63 -2.44 7.45
C ALA A 52 14.48 -1.86 6.03
N THR A 53 14.80 -0.57 5.88
CA THR A 53 14.99 0.08 4.59
C THR A 53 16.49 0.27 4.40
N CYS A 54 17.06 -0.35 3.36
CA CYS A 54 18.50 -0.45 3.19
C CYS A 54 18.93 0.11 1.83
N VAL A 55 20.12 0.69 1.79
CA VAL A 55 20.88 0.87 0.56
C VAL A 55 21.60 -0.45 0.25
N LEU A 56 21.37 -0.99 -0.94
CA LEU A 56 22.06 -2.19 -1.42
C LEU A 56 23.10 -1.81 -2.44
N ASN A 57 24.34 -2.29 -2.26
CA ASN A 57 25.43 -2.16 -3.20
C ASN A 57 25.62 -3.49 -3.92
N TYR A 58 25.83 -3.41 -5.23
CA TYR A 58 26.10 -4.54 -6.10
C TYR A 58 27.52 -4.35 -6.70
N ASP A 59 28.43 -5.20 -6.32
CA ASP A 59 29.82 -5.21 -6.84
C ASP A 59 30.09 -6.56 -7.50
N ASN A 60 30.09 -6.56 -8.82
CA ASN A 60 30.22 -7.78 -9.64
C ASN A 60 29.30 -8.92 -9.20
N ALA A 61 28.10 -8.58 -8.70
CA ALA A 61 27.14 -9.56 -8.24
C ALA A 61 26.59 -10.40 -9.40
N VAL A 62 26.57 -11.71 -9.23
CA VAL A 62 25.91 -12.64 -10.15
C VAL A 62 24.42 -12.47 -10.05
N ALA A 63 23.75 -12.25 -11.17
CA ALA A 63 22.33 -12.06 -11.28
C ALA A 63 21.75 -12.99 -12.35
N PHE A 64 20.57 -13.54 -12.09
CA PHE A 64 19.85 -14.40 -13.02
C PHE A 64 18.65 -13.61 -13.56
N LYS A 65 18.60 -13.45 -14.89
CA LYS A 65 17.46 -12.83 -15.54
C LYS A 65 16.24 -13.75 -15.34
N VAL A 66 15.13 -13.17 -14.82
CA VAL A 66 13.86 -13.90 -14.76
C VAL A 66 13.36 -14.10 -16.19
N PRO A 67 13.07 -15.35 -16.61
CA PRO A 67 12.54 -15.62 -17.95
C PRO A 67 11.24 -14.83 -18.18
N GLU A 68 11.12 -14.27 -19.36
CA GLU A 68 9.84 -13.77 -19.84
C GLU A 68 9.02 -14.97 -20.31
N ASP A 69 7.79 -15.10 -19.81
CA ASP A 69 6.86 -16.08 -20.37
C ASP A 69 6.67 -15.75 -21.86
N LYS A 70 7.22 -16.60 -22.72
CA LYS A 70 6.87 -16.51 -24.15
C LYS A 70 5.39 -16.85 -24.22
N PRO A 71 4.53 -15.99 -24.77
CA PRO A 71 3.18 -16.41 -25.09
C PRO A 71 3.26 -17.68 -25.91
N GLU A 72 2.59 -18.74 -25.46
CA GLU A 72 2.45 -19.98 -26.23
C GLU A 72 2.09 -19.59 -27.66
N ALA A 73 2.82 -20.13 -28.60
CA ALA A 73 2.88 -19.81 -30.02
C ALA A 73 1.66 -19.03 -30.53
N ALA A 74 1.78 -17.73 -30.63
CA ALA A 74 0.83 -16.93 -31.38
C ALA A 74 0.89 -17.41 -32.84
N ASN A 75 -0.26 -17.84 -33.33
CA ASN A 75 -0.49 -18.22 -34.71
C ASN A 75 0.22 -17.22 -35.65
N GLU A 76 1.21 -17.68 -36.40
CA GLU A 76 2.07 -16.86 -37.29
C GLU A 76 1.30 -16.14 -38.41
N GLN A 77 -0.03 -16.28 -38.45
CA GLN A 77 -0.90 -15.74 -39.48
C GLN A 77 -1.48 -14.35 -39.24
N SER A 78 -1.36 -13.80 -38.03
CA SER A 78 -1.75 -12.40 -37.78
C SER A 78 -0.47 -11.58 -37.57
N GLY A 79 -0.02 -10.83 -38.55
CA GLY A 79 1.19 -10.00 -38.54
C GLY A 79 1.28 -8.91 -37.47
N GLU A 80 0.56 -9.03 -36.35
CA GLU A 80 0.68 -8.21 -35.17
C GLU A 80 1.77 -8.78 -34.25
N LYS A 81 2.90 -8.11 -34.19
CA LYS A 81 3.88 -8.26 -33.13
C LYS A 81 3.20 -7.91 -31.80
N LYS A 82 2.57 -8.91 -31.16
CA LYS A 82 2.26 -8.78 -29.73
C LYS A 82 3.60 -8.63 -29.00
N SER A 83 3.86 -7.43 -28.48
CA SER A 83 5.01 -7.19 -27.65
C SER A 83 4.99 -8.23 -26.53
N SER A 84 6.07 -9.03 -26.41
CA SER A 84 6.34 -9.82 -25.22
C SER A 84 6.09 -8.92 -24.00
N ALA A 85 5.42 -9.43 -22.97
CA ALA A 85 5.19 -8.66 -21.75
C ALA A 85 6.54 -8.08 -21.31
N SER A 86 6.76 -6.79 -21.60
CA SER A 86 8.03 -6.15 -21.28
C SER A 86 8.22 -6.22 -19.77
N GLY A 87 9.46 -6.25 -19.28
CA GLY A 87 9.74 -6.20 -17.84
C GLY A 87 8.99 -5.07 -17.13
N MET A 88 8.58 -4.02 -17.86
CA MET A 88 7.67 -2.97 -17.40
C MET A 88 6.27 -3.48 -17.07
N ALA A 89 5.68 -4.34 -17.88
CA ALA A 89 4.32 -4.87 -17.60
C ALA A 89 4.32 -5.73 -16.33
N GLY A 90 5.35 -6.58 -16.17
CA GLY A 90 5.54 -7.36 -14.93
C GLY A 90 5.77 -6.47 -13.71
N MET A 91 6.54 -5.38 -13.85
CA MET A 91 6.72 -4.39 -12.79
C MET A 91 5.39 -3.75 -12.38
N PHE A 92 4.55 -3.33 -13.33
CA PHE A 92 3.24 -2.74 -13.03
C PHE A 92 2.32 -3.75 -12.35
N LEU A 93 2.33 -5.02 -12.74
CA LEU A 93 1.54 -6.06 -12.09
C LEU A 93 1.95 -6.23 -10.62
N MET A 94 3.25 -6.30 -10.35
CA MET A 94 3.78 -6.36 -8.98
C MET A 94 3.41 -5.11 -8.17
N MET A 95 3.55 -3.92 -8.76
CA MET A 95 3.20 -2.66 -8.11
C MET A 95 1.70 -2.54 -7.79
N ASN A 96 0.82 -3.07 -8.62
CA ASN A 96 -0.62 -3.06 -8.34
C ASN A 96 -0.94 -3.91 -7.10
N GLY A 97 -0.33 -5.08 -6.96
CA GLY A 97 -0.44 -5.90 -5.74
C GLY A 97 0.08 -5.16 -4.50
N ALA A 98 1.24 -4.51 -4.61
CA ALA A 98 1.81 -3.70 -3.52
C ALA A 98 0.91 -2.52 -3.14
N ARG A 99 0.32 -1.81 -4.11
CA ARG A 99 -0.63 -0.70 -3.88
C ARG A 99 -1.87 -1.14 -3.13
N MET A 100 -2.42 -2.30 -3.47
CA MET A 100 -3.53 -2.91 -2.71
C MET A 100 -3.12 -3.17 -1.26
N GLY A 101 -1.94 -3.77 -1.03
CA GLY A 101 -1.39 -4.01 0.32
C GLY A 101 -1.21 -2.71 1.12
N VAL A 102 -0.73 -1.63 0.49
CA VAL A 102 -0.58 -0.32 1.14
C VAL A 102 -1.93 0.32 1.48
N GLY A 103 -2.93 0.20 0.60
CA GLY A 103 -4.31 0.60 0.91
C GLY A 103 -4.85 -0.14 2.14
N MET A 104 -4.57 -1.44 2.26
CA MET A 104 -4.93 -2.24 3.43
C MET A 104 -4.27 -1.73 4.71
N GLN A 105 -2.99 -1.37 4.69
CA GLN A 105 -2.31 -0.79 5.86
C GLN A 105 -3.02 0.48 6.36
N GLY A 106 -3.51 1.32 5.46
CA GLY A 106 -4.24 2.54 5.80
C GLY A 106 -5.43 2.28 6.71
N TYR A 107 -6.35 1.42 6.31
CA TYR A 107 -7.53 1.13 7.14
C TYR A 107 -7.23 0.21 8.32
N ALA A 108 -6.24 -0.69 8.23
CA ALA A 108 -5.89 -1.57 9.34
C ALA A 108 -5.32 -0.79 10.53
N LEU A 109 -4.43 0.18 10.28
CA LEU A 109 -3.91 1.08 11.31
C LEU A 109 -5.02 1.97 11.89
N ALA A 110 -5.93 2.48 11.04
CA ALA A 110 -7.09 3.25 11.48
C ALA A 110 -8.02 2.43 12.39
N GLU A 111 -8.28 1.18 12.04
CA GLU A 111 -9.11 0.26 12.84
C GLU A 111 -8.54 0.04 14.24
N VAL A 112 -7.27 -0.35 14.33
CA VAL A 112 -6.63 -0.60 15.63
C VAL A 112 -6.57 0.68 16.48
N ALA A 113 -6.22 1.81 15.87
CA ALA A 113 -6.19 3.09 16.57
C ALA A 113 -7.58 3.49 17.07
N CYS A 114 -8.64 3.29 16.28
CA CYS A 114 -10.02 3.56 16.64
C CYS A 114 -10.51 2.67 17.79
N GLN A 115 -10.17 1.38 17.79
CA GLN A 115 -10.51 0.46 18.89
C GLN A 115 -9.90 0.93 20.21
N ASN A 116 -8.59 1.25 20.22
CA ASN A 116 -7.91 1.77 21.40
C ASN A 116 -8.53 3.10 21.87
N ALA A 117 -8.80 4.01 20.94
CA ALA A 117 -9.41 5.30 21.27
C ALA A 117 -10.84 5.15 21.82
N THR A 118 -11.60 4.17 21.35
CA THR A 118 -12.94 3.88 21.87
C THR A 118 -12.89 3.36 23.30
N ILE A 119 -11.97 2.43 23.59
CA ILE A 119 -11.76 1.92 24.95
C ILE A 119 -11.37 3.08 25.89
N TYR A 120 -10.37 3.86 25.50
CA TYR A 120 -9.91 5.00 26.28
C TYR A 120 -11.03 6.04 26.52
N ALA A 121 -11.82 6.35 25.50
CA ALA A 121 -12.89 7.36 25.60
C ALA A 121 -14.03 6.92 26.52
N ASN A 122 -14.26 5.63 26.69
CA ASN A 122 -15.23 5.10 27.66
C ASN A 122 -14.69 5.09 29.09
N ASP A 123 -13.39 4.92 29.27
CA ASP A 123 -12.76 4.84 30.60
C ASP A 123 -12.34 6.22 31.14
N ARG A 124 -11.82 7.09 30.28
CA ARG A 124 -11.30 8.40 30.67
C ARG A 124 -12.41 9.34 31.14
N LEU A 125 -12.37 9.73 32.41
CA LEU A 125 -13.29 10.69 33.00
C LEU A 125 -12.70 12.10 32.92
N GLN A 126 -13.48 13.07 32.39
CA GLN A 126 -13.10 14.50 32.37
C GLN A 126 -14.35 15.38 32.13
N GLY A 127 -14.55 16.35 33.03
CA GLY A 127 -15.61 17.33 32.89
C GLY A 127 -17.01 16.76 32.99
N ARG A 128 -17.99 17.50 32.48
CA ARG A 128 -19.43 17.12 32.45
C ARG A 128 -20.00 17.42 31.07
N SER A 129 -20.90 16.57 30.62
CA SER A 129 -21.62 16.77 29.38
C SER A 129 -22.44 18.08 29.42
N LEU A 130 -22.44 18.84 28.31
CA LEU A 130 -23.22 20.07 28.17
C LEU A 130 -24.72 19.86 28.28
N SER A 131 -25.22 18.64 28.02
CA SER A 131 -26.61 18.24 28.16
C SER A 131 -26.96 17.65 29.54
N GLY A 132 -26.16 17.96 30.57
CA GLY A 132 -26.26 17.45 31.92
C GLY A 132 -25.41 16.21 32.18
N PRO A 133 -25.04 15.95 33.46
CA PRO A 133 -24.19 14.83 33.84
C PRO A 133 -24.71 13.50 33.34
N LYS A 134 -23.84 12.66 32.77
CA LYS A 134 -24.17 11.29 32.33
C LYS A 134 -23.70 10.22 33.34
N ASN A 135 -22.80 10.60 34.23
CA ASN A 135 -22.35 9.81 35.36
C ASN A 135 -22.52 10.65 36.64
N PRO A 136 -23.78 10.89 37.11
CA PRO A 136 -24.08 11.82 38.22
C PRO A 136 -23.39 11.44 39.51
N ASP A 137 -23.25 10.16 39.82
CA ASP A 137 -22.64 9.64 41.05
C ASP A 137 -21.09 9.58 40.99
N GLY A 138 -20.53 9.75 39.83
CA GLY A 138 -19.08 9.74 39.61
C GLY A 138 -18.46 11.15 39.65
N PRO A 139 -17.10 11.23 39.74
CA PRO A 139 -16.40 12.51 39.82
C PRO A 139 -16.46 13.32 38.51
N ALA A 140 -16.67 12.67 37.37
CA ALA A 140 -16.75 13.28 36.05
C ALA A 140 -17.48 12.34 35.07
N ASP A 141 -17.80 12.82 33.87
CA ASP A 141 -18.34 11.99 32.82
C ASP A 141 -17.21 11.36 31.97
N PRO A 142 -17.42 10.16 31.37
CA PRO A 142 -16.52 9.63 30.34
C PRO A 142 -16.46 10.54 29.11
N ILE A 143 -15.29 10.71 28.52
CA ILE A 143 -15.14 11.65 27.39
C ILE A 143 -15.90 11.22 26.12
N ILE A 144 -16.35 9.96 26.04
CA ILE A 144 -17.21 9.47 24.95
C ILE A 144 -18.55 10.23 24.87
N VAL A 145 -18.96 10.94 25.91
CA VAL A 145 -20.21 11.71 25.91
C VAL A 145 -20.11 13.00 25.07
N TYR A 146 -18.89 13.46 24.77
CA TYR A 146 -18.67 14.68 24.01
C TYR A 146 -18.90 14.46 22.50
N PRO A 147 -19.65 15.37 21.84
CA PRO A 147 -19.98 15.20 20.41
C PRO A 147 -18.78 15.14 19.49
N ASP A 148 -17.72 15.91 19.75
CA ASP A 148 -16.50 15.95 18.95
C ASP A 148 -15.68 14.64 19.10
N VAL A 149 -15.61 14.05 20.28
CA VAL A 149 -15.01 12.74 20.50
C VAL A 149 -15.79 11.68 19.71
N ARG A 150 -17.12 11.67 19.82
CA ARG A 150 -17.98 10.76 19.04
C ARG A 150 -17.78 10.94 17.53
N ARG A 151 -17.71 12.18 17.05
CA ARG A 151 -17.46 12.46 15.63
C ARG A 151 -16.13 11.85 15.15
N MET A 152 -15.05 12.02 15.91
CA MET A 152 -13.75 11.45 15.58
C MET A 152 -13.78 9.92 15.53
N LEU A 153 -14.38 9.28 16.55
CA LEU A 153 -14.51 7.83 16.62
C LEU A 153 -15.41 7.27 15.50
N MET A 154 -16.56 7.90 15.26
CA MET A 154 -17.48 7.46 14.19
C MET A 154 -16.86 7.63 12.80
N MET A 155 -16.13 8.72 12.55
CA MET A 155 -15.40 8.93 11.29
C MET A 155 -14.37 7.81 11.07
N ALA A 156 -13.54 7.53 12.08
CA ALA A 156 -12.52 6.48 11.99
C ALA A 156 -13.15 5.09 11.80
N ARG A 157 -14.23 4.79 12.52
CA ARG A 157 -14.92 3.50 12.43
C ARG A 157 -15.61 3.29 11.08
N SER A 158 -16.42 4.25 10.63
CA SER A 158 -17.12 4.15 9.35
C SER A 158 -16.14 4.07 8.17
N PHE A 159 -15.04 4.81 8.25
CA PHE A 159 -13.96 4.70 7.27
C PHE A 159 -13.36 3.30 7.26
N ALA A 160 -12.93 2.76 8.41
CA ALA A 160 -12.25 1.47 8.47
C ALA A 160 -13.14 0.32 7.95
N GLU A 161 -14.43 0.32 8.28
CA GLU A 161 -15.38 -0.67 7.79
C GLU A 161 -15.67 -0.55 6.29
N GLY A 162 -15.94 0.66 5.80
CA GLY A 162 -16.18 0.92 4.39
C GLY A 162 -14.95 0.65 3.52
N ALA A 163 -13.75 1.03 4.00
CA ALA A 163 -12.48 0.76 3.33
C ALA A 163 -12.20 -0.74 3.22
N ARG A 164 -12.45 -1.49 4.29
CA ARG A 164 -12.32 -2.95 4.28
C ARG A 164 -13.27 -3.58 3.27
N ALA A 165 -14.53 -3.17 3.25
CA ALA A 165 -15.51 -3.68 2.31
C ALA A 165 -15.10 -3.43 0.85
N LEU A 166 -14.68 -2.21 0.52
CA LEU A 166 -14.20 -1.85 -0.82
C LEU A 166 -12.95 -2.64 -1.22
N HIS A 167 -11.97 -2.71 -0.32
CA HIS A 167 -10.73 -3.43 -0.58
C HIS A 167 -10.97 -4.94 -0.80
N MET A 168 -11.77 -5.57 0.07
CA MET A 168 -12.08 -6.99 -0.05
C MET A 168 -12.90 -7.29 -1.31
N TRP A 169 -13.87 -6.44 -1.64
CA TRP A 169 -14.64 -6.58 -2.86
C TRP A 169 -13.74 -6.55 -4.10
N LEU A 170 -12.85 -5.57 -4.21
CA LEU A 170 -11.95 -5.47 -5.38
C LEU A 170 -10.95 -6.64 -5.43
N SER A 171 -10.41 -7.04 -4.28
CA SER A 171 -9.50 -8.19 -4.18
C SER A 171 -10.20 -9.49 -4.61
N PHE A 172 -11.43 -9.71 -4.17
CA PHE A 172 -12.23 -10.87 -4.56
C PHE A 172 -12.56 -10.85 -6.05
N THR A 173 -12.97 -9.70 -6.59
CA THR A 173 -13.27 -9.51 -8.02
C THR A 173 -12.04 -9.85 -8.87
N GLY A 174 -10.87 -9.32 -8.53
CA GLY A 174 -9.62 -9.64 -9.22
C GLY A 174 -9.22 -11.12 -9.12
N ALA A 175 -9.34 -11.71 -7.92
CA ALA A 175 -8.99 -13.12 -7.70
C ALA A 175 -9.92 -14.10 -8.44
N THR A 176 -11.17 -13.73 -8.65
CA THR A 176 -12.14 -14.56 -9.37
C THR A 176 -12.06 -14.42 -10.88
N ALA A 177 -11.34 -13.43 -11.41
CA ALA A 177 -11.19 -13.19 -12.85
C ALA A 177 -10.65 -14.40 -13.62
N VAL A 178 -9.80 -15.22 -12.99
CA VAL A 178 -9.26 -16.44 -13.60
C VAL A 178 -10.32 -17.51 -13.89
N LYS A 179 -11.50 -17.43 -13.22
CA LYS A 179 -12.61 -18.35 -13.39
C LYS A 179 -13.63 -17.89 -14.42
N LEU A 180 -13.49 -16.68 -14.95
CA LEU A 180 -14.38 -16.14 -15.96
C LEU A 180 -14.15 -16.86 -17.30
N GLU A 181 -15.21 -17.08 -18.05
CA GLU A 181 -15.16 -17.87 -19.29
C GLU A 181 -14.76 -16.99 -20.49
N THR A 182 -15.33 -15.80 -20.57
CA THR A 182 -15.14 -14.93 -21.73
C THR A 182 -14.02 -13.93 -21.56
N GLN A 183 -13.38 -13.56 -22.67
CA GLN A 183 -12.34 -12.50 -22.69
C GLN A 183 -12.94 -11.13 -22.37
N GLU A 184 -14.20 -10.88 -22.72
CA GLU A 184 -14.90 -9.64 -22.44
C GLU A 184 -15.05 -9.42 -20.92
N GLU A 185 -15.51 -10.44 -20.19
CA GLU A 185 -15.62 -10.40 -18.72
C GLU A 185 -14.25 -10.17 -18.07
N LYS A 186 -13.20 -10.87 -18.51
CA LYS A 186 -11.83 -10.68 -18.01
C LYS A 186 -11.34 -9.25 -18.23
N THR A 187 -11.63 -8.68 -19.40
CA THR A 187 -11.27 -7.30 -19.74
C THR A 187 -11.99 -6.32 -18.82
N ALA A 188 -13.30 -6.46 -18.64
CA ALA A 188 -14.09 -5.60 -17.76
C ALA A 188 -13.60 -5.62 -16.31
N VAL A 189 -13.26 -6.80 -15.77
CA VAL A 189 -12.65 -6.92 -14.43
C VAL A 189 -11.27 -6.25 -14.38
N GLY A 190 -10.47 -6.41 -15.42
CA GLY A 190 -9.16 -5.74 -15.54
C GLY A 190 -9.29 -4.22 -15.52
N GLU A 191 -10.23 -3.65 -16.25
CA GLU A 191 -10.49 -2.21 -16.32
C GLU A 191 -10.94 -1.67 -14.96
N ILE A 192 -11.88 -2.32 -14.27
CA ILE A 192 -12.32 -1.95 -12.92
C ILE A 192 -11.14 -2.01 -11.94
N THR A 193 -10.33 -3.06 -12.00
CA THR A 193 -9.18 -3.24 -11.11
C THR A 193 -8.14 -2.15 -11.35
N ASN A 194 -7.84 -1.83 -12.60
CA ASN A 194 -6.89 -0.79 -12.97
C ASN A 194 -7.35 0.61 -12.55
N LEU A 195 -8.65 0.90 -12.66
CA LEU A 195 -9.24 2.16 -12.21
C LEU A 195 -9.22 2.30 -10.69
N LEU A 196 -9.62 1.25 -9.96
CA LEU A 196 -9.83 1.34 -8.51
C LEU A 196 -8.56 1.11 -7.68
N THR A 197 -7.54 0.44 -8.18
CA THR A 197 -6.27 0.23 -7.46
C THR A 197 -5.63 1.56 -7.01
N PRO A 198 -5.45 2.59 -7.88
CA PRO A 198 -4.92 3.87 -7.43
C PRO A 198 -5.89 4.64 -6.51
N VAL A 199 -7.21 4.45 -6.64
CA VAL A 199 -8.19 5.02 -5.71
C VAL A 199 -8.03 4.39 -4.33
N ILE A 200 -7.96 3.06 -4.23
CA ILE A 200 -7.73 2.34 -2.98
C ILE A 200 -6.44 2.82 -2.33
N LYS A 201 -5.33 2.82 -3.07
CA LYS A 201 -4.04 3.27 -2.52
C LYS A 201 -4.12 4.73 -2.05
N GLY A 202 -4.59 5.65 -2.87
CA GLY A 202 -4.61 7.08 -2.57
C GLY A 202 -5.60 7.42 -1.45
N TYR A 203 -6.86 7.07 -1.61
CA TYR A 203 -7.92 7.45 -0.67
C TYR A 203 -7.79 6.73 0.68
N LEU A 204 -7.54 5.41 0.68
CA LEU A 204 -7.50 4.67 1.94
C LEU A 204 -6.29 5.04 2.80
N THR A 205 -5.19 5.47 2.19
CA THR A 205 -4.02 5.93 2.95
C THR A 205 -4.17 7.36 3.46
N ASP A 206 -4.82 8.27 2.72
CA ASP A 206 -5.13 9.62 3.18
C ASP A 206 -6.09 9.58 4.38
N MET A 207 -7.18 8.82 4.24
CA MET A 207 -8.16 8.67 5.30
C MET A 207 -7.64 7.84 6.48
N GLY A 208 -6.76 6.87 6.22
CA GLY A 208 -6.08 6.10 7.25
C GLY A 208 -5.23 6.99 8.15
N PHE A 209 -4.42 7.88 7.56
CA PHE A 209 -3.65 8.87 8.31
C PHE A 209 -4.56 9.83 9.11
N THR A 210 -5.61 10.35 8.49
CA THR A 210 -6.59 11.22 9.15
C THR A 210 -7.24 10.53 10.35
N SER A 211 -7.60 9.26 10.20
CA SER A 211 -8.26 8.47 11.25
C SER A 211 -7.31 8.13 12.40
N THR A 212 -6.07 7.76 12.12
CA THR A 212 -5.06 7.50 13.18
C THR A 212 -4.76 8.77 13.98
N ASN A 213 -4.67 9.92 13.30
CA ASN A 213 -4.47 11.21 13.95
C ASN A 213 -5.68 11.60 14.82
N ALA A 214 -6.91 11.39 14.34
CA ALA A 214 -8.12 11.64 15.13
C ALA A 214 -8.22 10.71 16.35
N ALA A 215 -7.84 9.45 16.22
CA ALA A 215 -7.79 8.51 17.32
C ALA A 215 -6.75 8.92 18.38
N MET A 216 -5.56 9.36 17.97
CA MET A 216 -4.57 9.93 18.88
C MET A 216 -5.09 11.17 19.58
N GLN A 217 -5.84 12.05 18.90
CA GLN A 217 -6.44 13.25 19.47
C GLN A 217 -7.41 12.92 20.60
N CYS A 218 -8.17 11.82 20.52
CA CYS A 218 -9.07 11.37 21.60
C CYS A 218 -8.32 11.10 22.91
N PHE A 219 -7.06 10.71 22.87
CA PHE A 219 -6.21 10.51 24.05
C PHE A 219 -5.67 11.82 24.68
N GLY A 220 -5.82 12.97 23.99
CA GLY A 220 -5.22 14.22 24.42
C GLY A 220 -3.71 14.10 24.61
N GLY A 221 -3.16 14.64 25.69
CA GLY A 221 -1.72 14.56 25.98
C GLY A 221 -1.19 13.13 26.11
N HIS A 222 -2.00 12.18 26.57
CA HIS A 222 -1.63 10.77 26.62
C HIS A 222 -1.39 10.17 25.23
N GLY A 223 -2.09 10.65 24.20
CA GLY A 223 -1.85 10.19 22.82
C GLY A 223 -0.51 10.59 22.24
N PHE A 224 0.10 11.66 22.77
CA PHE A 224 1.38 12.20 22.29
C PHE A 224 2.59 11.50 22.91
N ILE A 225 2.45 10.92 24.10
CA ILE A 225 3.55 10.23 24.78
C ILE A 225 3.62 8.76 24.37
N ARG A 226 4.85 8.22 24.31
CA ARG A 226 5.14 6.88 23.77
C ARG A 226 4.53 5.74 24.58
N GLU A 227 4.36 5.92 25.88
CA GLU A 227 3.84 4.93 26.81
C GLU A 227 2.47 4.41 26.43
N HIS A 228 1.65 5.22 25.77
CA HIS A 228 0.32 4.83 25.27
C HIS A 228 0.31 4.27 23.84
N GLY A 229 1.41 4.39 23.11
CA GLY A 229 1.59 3.82 21.79
C GLY A 229 0.76 4.46 20.64
N MET A 230 -0.11 5.42 20.94
CA MET A 230 -0.99 6.03 19.93
C MET A 230 -0.23 6.86 18.89
N GLU A 231 0.85 7.54 19.31
CA GLU A 231 1.71 8.31 18.41
C GLU A 231 2.38 7.44 17.33
N GLN A 232 2.60 6.15 17.65
CA GLN A 232 3.22 5.22 16.71
C GLN A 232 2.29 4.94 15.52
N PHE A 233 0.97 4.80 15.74
CA PHE A 233 0.02 4.61 14.62
C PHE A 233 0.06 5.79 13.65
N VAL A 234 0.20 7.02 14.15
CA VAL A 234 0.33 8.21 13.29
C VAL A 234 1.65 8.20 12.52
N ARG A 235 2.77 7.89 13.18
CA ARG A 235 4.08 7.82 12.52
C ARG A 235 4.13 6.72 11.47
N ASP A 236 3.60 5.55 11.78
CA ASP A 236 3.64 4.39 10.89
C ASP A 236 2.68 4.56 9.69
N SER A 237 1.54 5.23 9.87
CA SER A 237 0.58 5.48 8.78
C SER A 237 1.08 6.55 7.78
N ARG A 238 1.97 7.44 8.19
CA ARG A 238 2.42 8.56 7.34
C ARG A 238 3.11 8.12 6.05
N ILE A 239 3.89 7.04 6.11
CA ILE A 239 4.61 6.54 4.93
C ILE A 239 3.67 6.02 3.85
N ASN A 240 2.48 5.55 4.23
CA ASN A 240 1.52 4.98 3.29
C ASN A 240 1.08 5.96 2.19
N GLN A 241 1.14 7.26 2.47
CA GLN A 241 0.84 8.31 1.50
C GLN A 241 1.99 8.55 0.49
N ILE A 242 3.20 8.04 0.78
CA ILE A 242 4.42 8.38 0.04
C ILE A 242 4.87 7.21 -0.85
N TYR A 243 5.12 6.03 -0.26
CA TYR A 243 5.70 4.91 -1.00
C TYR A 243 4.69 4.20 -1.90
N GLU A 244 5.17 3.32 -2.78
CA GLU A 244 4.39 2.62 -3.83
C GLU A 244 3.65 3.58 -4.77
N GLY A 245 4.25 4.75 -4.98
CA GLY A 245 3.71 5.88 -5.73
C GLY A 245 2.94 6.84 -4.83
N ALA A 246 3.46 8.07 -4.70
CA ALA A 246 2.83 9.11 -3.88
C ALA A 246 1.36 9.31 -4.27
N ASN A 247 0.52 9.73 -3.31
CA ASN A 247 -0.92 9.86 -3.55
C ASN A 247 -1.24 10.87 -4.66
N GLU A 248 -0.40 11.88 -4.85
CA GLU A 248 -0.48 12.82 -5.97
C GLU A 248 -0.30 12.11 -7.32
N VAL A 249 0.64 11.16 -7.40
CA VAL A 249 0.83 10.34 -8.61
C VAL A 249 -0.37 9.42 -8.85
N GLN A 250 -0.98 8.86 -7.80
CA GLN A 250 -2.19 8.05 -7.95
C GLN A 250 -3.35 8.86 -8.55
N LYS A 251 -3.52 10.12 -8.13
CA LYS A 251 -4.53 11.05 -8.68
C LYS A 251 -4.31 11.30 -10.17
N ILE A 252 -3.04 11.49 -10.58
CA ILE A 252 -2.68 11.67 -11.99
C ILE A 252 -3.01 10.40 -12.81
N VAL A 253 -2.78 9.22 -12.27
CA VAL A 253 -3.07 7.94 -12.97
C VAL A 253 -4.56 7.70 -13.14
N ILE A 254 -5.41 8.17 -12.23
CA ILE A 254 -6.87 8.00 -12.30
C ILE A 254 -7.47 8.81 -13.46
N ALA A 255 -7.03 10.03 -13.67
CA ALA A 255 -7.63 10.96 -14.62
C ALA A 255 -7.70 10.41 -16.07
N PRO A 256 -6.63 9.85 -16.66
CA PRO A 256 -6.70 9.25 -18.00
C PRO A 256 -7.67 8.08 -18.13
N ASN A 257 -7.90 7.34 -17.04
CA ASN A 257 -8.83 6.21 -17.03
C ASN A 257 -10.30 6.63 -17.03
N ILE A 258 -10.58 7.88 -16.58
CA ILE A 258 -11.95 8.43 -16.52
C ILE A 258 -12.25 9.28 -17.77
N PHE A 259 -11.32 10.14 -18.15
CA PHE A 259 -11.55 11.15 -19.18
C PHE A 259 -10.98 10.81 -20.56
N GLY A 260 -10.20 9.73 -20.68
CA GLY A 260 -9.40 9.45 -21.86
C GLY A 260 -8.12 10.31 -21.93
N LYS A 261 -7.10 9.81 -22.63
CA LYS A 261 -5.78 10.48 -22.72
C LYS A 261 -5.82 11.79 -23.50
N GLU A 262 -6.77 11.93 -24.40
CA GLU A 262 -6.97 13.10 -25.29
C GLU A 262 -7.56 14.34 -24.60
N HIS A 263 -8.10 14.17 -23.39
CA HIS A 263 -8.68 15.28 -22.61
C HIS A 263 -7.79 15.78 -21.47
N ILE A 264 -6.56 15.29 -21.39
CA ILE A 264 -5.59 15.67 -20.36
C ILE A 264 -4.43 16.36 -21.09
N GLY A 265 -4.60 17.65 -21.34
CA GLY A 265 -3.59 18.53 -21.89
C GLY A 265 -2.75 19.20 -20.81
#